data_ef9f7edaad70370091d6e177df1e9093
#
_entry.id   ef9f7edaad70370091d6e177df1e9093
#
_cell.length_a   1.000
_cell.length_b   1.000
_cell.length_c   1.000
_cell.angle_alpha   90.00
_cell.angle_beta   90.00
_cell.angle_gamma   90.00
#
_symmetry.space_group_name_H-M   'P 1'
#
loop_
_entity.id
_entity.type
_entity.pdbx_description
1 polymer ?
#
loop_
_entity_poly.entity_id
_entity_poly.type
_entity_poly.pdbx_seq_one_letter_code
_entity_poly.pdbx_strand_id
1 'polypeptide(L)'
;MNKSNQVSIDYLNEQAKKLRIHTCKLVSERGRGYIQQGLGASDLFSTLLFSELNIEPKDPSWEGRDRLIVSTSHNSAVYHAALYERGFFGKEELETYCKDGSKLEINISERLGRPV
;
A
#
# COMPACT_ATOMS: atom_id res chain seq x y z
N MET A 1 17.28 -1.90 -1.60
CA MET A 1 17.07 -0.46 -1.44
C MET A 1 18.04 0.12 -0.45
N ASN A 2 18.56 1.29 -0.72
CA ASN A 2 19.57 1.92 0.13
C ASN A 2 18.92 2.90 1.11
N LYS A 3 19.00 2.58 2.40
CA LYS A 3 18.43 3.42 3.45
C LYS A 3 19.16 4.72 3.68
N SER A 4 20.37 4.86 3.15
CA SER A 4 21.10 6.11 3.26
C SER A 4 20.48 7.21 2.39
N ASN A 5 19.64 6.84 1.42
CA ASN A 5 18.94 7.80 0.59
C ASN A 5 17.72 8.30 1.35
N GLN A 6 17.86 9.44 1.99
CA GLN A 6 16.78 10.05 2.72
C GLN A 6 15.85 10.82 1.79
N VAL A 7 14.56 10.67 2.01
CA VAL A 7 13.55 11.42 1.29
C VAL A 7 13.08 12.58 2.16
N SER A 8 12.60 13.64 1.52
CA SER A 8 12.13 14.82 2.25
C SER A 8 10.76 14.57 2.88
N ILE A 9 10.46 15.34 3.92
CA ILE A 9 9.13 15.33 4.54
C ILE A 9 8.07 15.74 3.50
N ASP A 10 8.40 16.71 2.65
CA ASP A 10 7.46 17.16 1.61
C ASP A 10 7.11 16.02 0.64
N TYR A 11 8.10 15.23 0.25
CA TYR A 11 7.88 14.08 -0.61
C TYR A 11 6.95 13.07 0.06
N LEU A 12 7.20 12.76 1.34
CA LEU A 12 6.36 11.82 2.07
C LEU A 12 4.93 12.34 2.23
N ASN A 13 4.76 13.62 2.46
CA ASN A 13 3.42 14.23 2.52
C ASN A 13 2.70 14.15 1.18
N GLU A 14 3.40 14.32 0.07
CA GLU A 14 2.81 14.17 -1.26
C GLU A 14 2.36 12.73 -1.50
N GLN A 15 3.18 11.76 -1.11
CA GLN A 15 2.78 10.37 -1.23
C GLN A 15 1.57 10.05 -0.35
N ALA A 16 1.53 10.58 0.87
CA ALA A 16 0.39 10.39 1.76
C ALA A 16 -0.90 10.95 1.15
N LYS A 17 -0.83 12.11 0.49
CA LYS A 17 -1.99 12.66 -0.22
C LYS A 17 -2.47 11.72 -1.32
N LYS A 18 -1.55 11.17 -2.10
CA LYS A 18 -1.91 10.21 -3.14
C LYS A 18 -2.61 8.99 -2.54
N LEU A 19 -2.11 8.49 -1.40
CA LEU A 19 -2.72 7.35 -0.73
C LEU A 19 -4.13 7.67 -0.26
N ARG A 20 -4.37 8.88 0.24
CA ARG A 20 -5.71 9.31 0.64
C ARG A 20 -6.65 9.36 -0.55
N ILE A 21 -6.19 9.93 -1.68
CA ILE A 21 -6.98 10.00 -2.90
C ILE A 21 -7.33 8.60 -3.40
N HIS A 22 -6.35 7.70 -3.47
CA HIS A 22 -6.61 6.32 -3.89
C HIS A 22 -7.57 5.60 -2.95
N THR A 23 -7.41 5.78 -1.64
CA THR A 23 -8.29 5.17 -0.66
C THR A 23 -9.74 5.60 -0.90
N CYS A 24 -9.97 6.91 -1.06
CA CYS A 24 -11.30 7.42 -1.31
C CYS A 24 -11.88 6.88 -2.62
N LYS A 25 -11.09 6.83 -3.67
CA LYS A 25 -11.54 6.33 -4.97
C LYS A 25 -11.87 4.85 -4.91
N LEU A 26 -10.98 4.04 -4.32
CA LEU A 26 -11.20 2.60 -4.26
C LEU A 26 -12.45 2.25 -3.48
N VAL A 27 -12.64 2.86 -2.31
CA VAL A 27 -13.81 2.60 -1.48
C VAL A 27 -15.08 3.11 -2.16
N SER A 28 -15.02 4.31 -2.73
CA SER A 28 -16.18 4.92 -3.40
C SER A 28 -16.62 4.09 -4.61
N GLU A 29 -15.68 3.69 -5.45
CA GLU A 29 -15.99 2.94 -6.67
C GLU A 29 -16.51 1.55 -6.39
N ARG A 30 -16.06 0.90 -5.31
CA ARG A 30 -16.51 -0.44 -4.94
C ARG A 30 -17.76 -0.42 -4.08
N GLY A 31 -18.07 0.72 -3.46
CA GLY A 31 -19.19 0.81 -2.52
C GLY A 31 -18.96 0.03 -1.24
N ARG A 32 -17.71 -0.31 -0.93
CA ARG A 32 -17.34 -1.04 0.27
C ARG A 32 -15.86 -0.78 0.59
N GLY A 33 -15.50 -1.01 1.85
CA GLY A 33 -14.14 -0.83 2.33
C GLY A 33 -14.12 0.07 3.56
N TYR A 34 -12.93 0.28 4.11
CA TYR A 34 -12.74 0.98 5.38
C TYR A 34 -12.03 2.31 5.13
N ILE A 35 -12.82 3.35 4.83
CA ILE A 35 -12.26 4.63 4.45
C ILE A 35 -11.52 5.33 5.60
N GLN A 36 -12.11 5.32 6.79
CA GLN A 36 -11.52 5.98 7.95
C GLN A 36 -10.17 5.39 8.31
N GLN A 37 -10.09 4.06 8.35
CA GLN A 37 -8.86 3.36 8.64
C GLN A 37 -7.78 3.65 7.60
N GLY A 38 -8.17 3.74 6.33
CA GLY A 38 -7.24 4.07 5.26
C GLY A 38 -6.72 5.49 5.36
N LEU A 39 -7.61 6.46 5.57
CA LEU A 39 -7.22 7.86 5.71
C LEU A 39 -6.33 8.06 6.92
N GLY A 40 -6.66 7.43 8.04
CA GLY A 40 -5.92 7.57 9.29
C GLY A 40 -4.52 6.96 9.24
N ALA A 41 -4.28 5.99 8.38
CA ALA A 41 -2.99 5.31 8.30
C ALA A 41 -2.14 5.79 7.11
N SER A 42 -2.59 6.78 6.35
CA SER A 42 -1.91 7.20 5.12
C SER A 42 -0.50 7.72 5.38
N ASP A 43 -0.30 8.55 6.41
CA ASP A 43 1.03 9.06 6.73
C ASP A 43 1.97 7.93 7.17
N LEU A 44 1.45 6.98 7.95
CA LEU A 44 2.23 5.83 8.39
C LEU A 44 2.68 4.96 7.20
N PHE A 45 1.76 4.61 6.32
CA PHE A 45 2.12 3.79 5.16
C PHE A 45 3.04 4.53 4.20
N SER A 46 2.86 5.85 4.05
CA SER A 46 3.79 6.65 3.25
C SER A 46 5.21 6.54 3.80
N THR A 47 5.36 6.76 5.10
CA THR A 47 6.67 6.71 5.75
C THR A 47 7.30 5.33 5.62
N LEU A 48 6.54 4.28 5.89
CA LEU A 48 7.04 2.92 5.83
C LEU A 48 7.48 2.54 4.40
N LEU A 49 6.61 2.72 3.42
CA LEU A 49 6.84 2.22 2.08
C LEU A 49 7.83 3.07 1.28
N PHE A 50 7.92 4.36 1.57
CA PHE A 50 8.73 5.27 0.77
C PHE A 50 10.02 5.73 1.45
N SER A 51 10.20 5.42 2.74
CA SER A 51 11.38 5.85 3.46
C SER A 51 12.04 4.73 4.26
N GLU A 52 11.29 4.02 5.09
CA GLU A 52 11.88 3.15 6.11
C GLU A 52 12.14 1.72 5.68
N LEU A 53 11.28 1.13 4.86
CA LEU A 53 11.39 -0.28 4.51
C LEU A 53 12.41 -0.50 3.40
N ASN A 54 13.29 -1.48 3.59
CA ASN A 54 14.16 -2.00 2.54
C ASN A 54 13.38 -3.03 1.75
N ILE A 55 12.82 -2.60 0.64
CA ILE A 55 12.01 -3.45 -0.22
C ILE A 55 12.35 -3.16 -1.67
N GLU A 56 12.13 -4.14 -2.53
CA GLU A 56 12.40 -4.01 -3.96
C GLU A 56 11.16 -4.43 -4.75
N PRO A 57 10.43 -3.47 -5.32
CA PRO A 57 9.21 -3.81 -6.07
C PRO A 57 9.43 -4.78 -7.23
N LYS A 58 10.62 -4.74 -7.85
CA LYS A 58 10.93 -5.63 -8.98
C LYS A 58 11.27 -7.03 -8.53
N ASP A 59 11.60 -7.21 -7.25
CA ASP A 59 11.90 -8.52 -6.68
C ASP A 59 11.23 -8.62 -5.31
N PRO A 60 9.91 -8.79 -5.27
CA PRO A 60 9.15 -8.78 -4.01
C PRO A 60 9.55 -9.91 -3.05
N SER A 61 10.20 -10.93 -3.56
CA SER A 61 10.62 -12.09 -2.76
C SER A 61 12.08 -12.02 -2.33
N TRP A 62 12.75 -10.92 -2.60
CA TRP A 62 14.15 -10.75 -2.23
C TRP A 62 14.40 -11.10 -0.77
N GLU A 63 15.37 -11.98 -0.55
CA GLU A 63 15.64 -12.52 0.79
C GLU A 63 16.05 -11.43 1.79
N GLY A 64 16.78 -10.41 1.33
CA GLY A 64 17.27 -9.33 2.17
C GLY A 64 16.23 -8.26 2.50
N ARG A 65 15.02 -8.42 2.03
CA ARG A 65 13.98 -7.40 2.23
C ARG A 65 13.50 -7.33 3.68
N ASP A 66 13.03 -6.16 4.07
CA ASP A 66 12.27 -6.02 5.31
C ASP A 66 10.90 -6.68 5.12
N ARG A 67 10.35 -7.19 6.21
CA ARG A 67 9.02 -7.80 6.23
C ARG A 67 8.07 -6.87 6.97
N LEU A 68 6.97 -6.57 6.32
CA LEU A 68 5.90 -5.76 6.92
C LEU A 68 4.77 -6.70 7.32
N ILE A 69 4.43 -6.68 8.58
CA ILE A 69 3.31 -7.48 9.11
C ILE A 69 2.21 -6.50 9.52
N VAL A 70 1.06 -6.62 8.88
CA VAL A 70 -0.08 -5.73 9.13
C VAL A 70 -1.11 -6.49 9.95
N SER A 71 -1.22 -6.13 11.22
CA SER A 71 -2.15 -6.74 12.16
C SER A 71 -3.58 -6.27 11.93
N THR A 72 -3.76 -5.02 11.48
CA THR A 72 -5.07 -4.45 11.18
C THR A 72 -5.41 -4.65 9.71
N SER A 73 -6.09 -5.75 9.41
CA SER A 73 -6.45 -6.09 8.03
C SER A 73 -7.37 -5.05 7.38
N HIS A 74 -8.04 -4.22 8.19
CA HIS A 74 -8.94 -3.17 7.72
C HIS A 74 -8.23 -2.04 6.98
N ASN A 75 -6.92 -1.96 7.01
CA ASN A 75 -6.16 -0.95 6.27
C ASN A 75 -5.92 -1.35 4.81
N SER A 76 -6.75 -2.22 4.25
CA SER A 76 -6.54 -2.80 2.93
C SER A 76 -6.46 -1.77 1.81
N ALA A 77 -7.37 -0.81 1.76
CA ALA A 77 -7.38 0.16 0.66
C ALA A 77 -6.07 0.96 0.62
N VAL A 78 -5.65 1.51 1.76
CA VAL A 78 -4.41 2.30 1.80
C VAL A 78 -3.18 1.42 1.61
N TYR A 79 -3.20 0.20 2.11
CA TYR A 79 -2.09 -0.73 1.92
C TYR A 79 -1.89 -1.06 0.43
N HIS A 80 -2.97 -1.41 -0.26
CA HIS A 80 -2.89 -1.72 -1.69
C HIS A 80 -2.51 -0.48 -2.50
N ALA A 81 -3.04 0.69 -2.13
CA ALA A 81 -2.65 1.94 -2.77
C ALA A 81 -1.15 2.22 -2.59
N ALA A 82 -0.62 1.97 -1.39
CA ALA A 82 0.79 2.17 -1.12
C ALA A 82 1.67 1.22 -1.93
N LEU A 83 1.28 -0.04 -2.05
CA LEU A 83 2.01 -0.99 -2.88
C LEU A 83 1.99 -0.57 -4.35
N TYR A 84 0.85 -0.09 -4.83
CA TYR A 84 0.74 0.42 -6.19
C TYR A 84 1.68 1.62 -6.42
N GLU A 85 1.61 2.62 -5.55
CA GLU A 85 2.44 3.82 -5.69
C GLU A 85 3.92 3.50 -5.56
N ARG A 86 4.27 2.49 -4.76
CA ARG A 86 5.65 2.06 -4.61
C ARG A 86 6.15 1.26 -5.80
N GLY A 87 5.25 0.75 -6.64
CA GLY A 87 5.61 0.08 -7.88
C GLY A 87 5.49 -1.44 -7.87
N PHE A 88 4.78 -2.02 -6.88
CA PHE A 88 4.65 -3.48 -6.81
C PHE A 88 3.68 -4.05 -7.83
N PHE A 89 2.74 -3.27 -8.31
CA PHE A 89 1.83 -3.69 -9.38
C PHE A 89 1.27 -2.46 -10.09
N GLY A 90 0.60 -2.70 -11.22
CA GLY A 90 0.09 -1.63 -12.06
C GLY A 90 -1.31 -1.17 -11.68
N LYS A 91 -1.74 -0.11 -12.35
CA LYS A 91 -3.06 0.49 -12.13
C LYS A 91 -4.18 -0.50 -12.41
N GLU A 92 -4.02 -1.35 -13.42
CA GLU A 92 -5.04 -2.34 -13.79
C GLU A 92 -5.32 -3.29 -12.62
N GLU A 93 -4.28 -3.73 -11.94
CA GLU A 93 -4.45 -4.62 -10.79
C GLU A 93 -5.08 -3.85 -9.62
N LEU A 94 -4.68 -2.61 -9.39
CA LEU A 94 -5.28 -1.80 -8.33
C LEU A 94 -6.79 -1.66 -8.53
N GLU A 95 -7.22 -1.49 -9.76
CA GLU A 95 -8.64 -1.32 -10.09
C GLU A 95 -9.47 -2.57 -9.85
N THR A 96 -8.82 -3.72 -9.60
CA THR A 96 -9.54 -4.94 -9.23
C THR A 96 -9.89 -5.03 -7.75
N TYR A 97 -9.53 -4.02 -6.95
CA TYR A 97 -9.77 -4.02 -5.50
C TYR A 97 -11.22 -4.42 -5.17
N CYS A 98 -11.37 -5.41 -4.32
CA CYS A 98 -12.64 -5.95 -3.87
C CYS A 98 -13.52 -6.55 -4.98
N LYS A 99 -12.96 -6.78 -6.18
CA LYS A 99 -13.68 -7.51 -7.22
C LYS A 99 -13.49 -9.01 -7.03
N ASP A 100 -14.46 -9.77 -7.50
CA ASP A 100 -14.40 -11.23 -7.41
C ASP A 100 -13.14 -11.75 -8.12
N GLY A 101 -12.44 -12.65 -7.44
CA GLY A 101 -11.23 -13.25 -7.98
C GLY A 101 -9.96 -12.42 -7.81
N SER A 102 -10.06 -11.18 -7.34
CA SER A 102 -8.89 -10.34 -7.09
C SER A 102 -8.17 -10.77 -5.82
N LYS A 103 -6.84 -10.61 -5.82
CA LYS A 103 -6.03 -10.78 -4.61
C LYS A 103 -6.06 -9.53 -3.73
N LEU A 104 -6.59 -8.42 -4.24
CA LEU A 104 -6.73 -7.17 -3.50
C LEU A 104 -8.04 -7.20 -2.74
N GLU A 105 -8.04 -7.86 -1.60
CA GLU A 105 -9.24 -8.13 -0.83
C GLU A 105 -9.56 -6.99 0.13
N ILE A 106 -10.81 -6.94 0.59
CA ILE A 106 -11.27 -5.90 1.53
C ILE A 106 -10.52 -5.96 2.86
N ASN A 107 -10.10 -7.16 3.27
CA ASN A 107 -9.19 -7.37 4.39
C ASN A 107 -7.87 -7.87 3.83
N ILE A 108 -6.76 -7.30 4.31
CA ILE A 108 -5.44 -7.69 3.84
C ILE A 108 -5.25 -9.19 4.07
N SER A 109 -4.74 -9.87 3.05
CA SER A 109 -4.58 -11.32 3.06
C SER A 109 -3.19 -11.70 2.57
N GLU A 110 -2.65 -12.76 3.14
CA GLU A 110 -1.36 -13.32 2.71
C GLU A 110 -1.40 -13.85 1.28
N ARG A 111 -2.59 -14.05 0.74
CA ARG A 111 -2.76 -14.47 -0.65
C ARG A 111 -2.20 -13.48 -1.65
N LEU A 112 -2.01 -12.24 -1.24
CA LEU A 112 -1.40 -11.21 -2.08
C LEU A 112 0.04 -11.58 -2.45
N GLY A 113 0.77 -12.25 -1.55
CA GLY A 113 2.12 -12.73 -1.84
C GLY A 113 3.17 -11.64 -1.99
N ARG A 114 2.95 -10.49 -1.39
CA ARG A 114 3.88 -9.36 -1.42
C ARG A 114 4.26 -8.97 0.01
N PRO A 115 5.04 -7.90 0.23
CA PRO A 115 5.67 -7.67 1.55
C PRO A 115 4.65 -7.45 2.68
N VAL A 116 4.10 -8.54 3.13
CA VAL A 116 3.16 -8.61 4.23
C VAL A 116 3.78 -9.50 5.31
#